data_fd9b6a807c830ee99cea55d9ad220230
#
_entry.id   fd9b6a807c830ee99cea55d9ad220230
#
_cell.length_a   1.000
_cell.length_b   1.000
_cell.length_c   1.000
_cell.angle_alpha   90.00
_cell.angle_beta   90.00
_cell.angle_gamma   90.00
#
_symmetry.space_group_name_H-M   'P 1'
#
loop_
_entity.id
_entity.type
_entity.pdbx_description
1 polymer ?
#
loop_
_entity_poly.entity_id
_entity_poly.type
_entity_poly.pdbx_seq_one_letter_code
_entity_poly.pdbx_strand_id
1 'polypeptide(L)'
;MAEAYDILIIGSGIAGVSAALSCRNRGKRVAVVANSLESQSLYKAEKITNYPGLELTGRDFAEKLQEQLDNCGADIIKGRALSVLSLGDSFGVAVGNDFYEAGAVILALGITRENLYPGESEFLGRGVSYCATCDGMLYKGKKVALIGSSAEAVEDVRFLREICSEVLHFPKPQRFEISGGMKVERLKAGQEEYAVDAVFIIKDSISVSKLADGLERDKNGILVDRSMATSIPGIFAAGDCTGKPYQLAKAAGEGNIAALSACEYIDKKGV
;
A
#
# COMPACT_ATOMS: atom_id res chain seq x y z
N MET A 1 3.39 -17.38 -16.82
CA MET A 1 1.99 -16.87 -16.79
C MET A 1 1.83 -16.22 -15.43
N ALA A 2 1.26 -15.02 -15.36
CA ALA A 2 0.96 -14.39 -14.07
C ALA A 2 0.01 -15.31 -13.27
N GLU A 3 0.24 -15.44 -11.96
CA GLU A 3 -0.67 -16.18 -11.11
C GLU A 3 -1.98 -15.40 -11.00
N ALA A 4 -3.10 -16.03 -11.39
CA ALA A 4 -4.43 -15.43 -11.33
C ALA A 4 -5.11 -15.79 -10.03
N TYR A 5 -5.66 -14.79 -9.35
CA TYR A 5 -6.43 -14.90 -8.11
C TYR A 5 -7.89 -14.52 -8.34
N ASP A 6 -8.80 -15.06 -7.55
CA ASP A 6 -10.18 -14.55 -7.54
C ASP A 6 -10.19 -13.15 -6.93
N ILE A 7 -9.49 -13.00 -5.80
CA ILE A 7 -9.47 -11.75 -5.03
C ILE A 7 -8.05 -11.46 -4.54
N LEU A 8 -7.58 -10.23 -4.78
CA LEU A 8 -6.32 -9.75 -4.23
C LEU A 8 -6.61 -8.64 -3.20
N ILE A 9 -6.04 -8.80 -2.00
CA ILE A 9 -6.22 -7.89 -0.87
C ILE A 9 -4.94 -7.10 -0.68
N ILE A 10 -5.01 -5.77 -0.63
CA ILE A 10 -3.86 -4.91 -0.42
C ILE A 10 -3.87 -4.40 1.03
N GLY A 11 -3.02 -4.99 1.84
CA GLY A 11 -2.84 -4.70 3.26
C GLY A 11 -3.23 -5.85 4.16
N SER A 12 -2.40 -6.13 5.17
CA SER A 12 -2.53 -7.23 6.15
C SER A 12 -2.87 -6.74 7.57
N GLY A 13 -3.43 -5.54 7.69
CA GLY A 13 -4.05 -5.08 8.94
C GLY A 13 -5.35 -5.82 9.24
N ILE A 14 -6.03 -5.49 10.34
CA ILE A 14 -7.23 -6.19 10.79
C ILE A 14 -8.34 -6.25 9.70
N ALA A 15 -8.50 -5.22 8.87
CA ALA A 15 -9.45 -5.23 7.77
C ALA A 15 -9.06 -6.25 6.69
N GLY A 16 -7.77 -6.28 6.30
CA GLY A 16 -7.27 -7.21 5.29
C GLY A 16 -7.30 -8.66 5.76
N VAL A 17 -6.94 -8.93 7.02
CA VAL A 17 -7.02 -10.27 7.60
C VAL A 17 -8.48 -10.73 7.67
N SER A 18 -9.40 -9.86 8.15
CA SER A 18 -10.84 -10.18 8.18
C SER A 18 -11.39 -10.49 6.77
N ALA A 19 -10.93 -9.73 5.76
CA ALA A 19 -11.30 -9.98 4.38
C ALA A 19 -10.73 -11.32 3.88
N ALA A 20 -9.45 -11.60 4.13
CA ALA A 20 -8.82 -12.85 3.69
C ALA A 20 -9.51 -14.08 4.27
N LEU A 21 -9.75 -14.08 5.58
CA LEU A 21 -10.48 -15.17 6.27
C LEU A 21 -11.87 -15.38 5.65
N SER A 22 -12.60 -14.30 5.39
CA SER A 22 -13.96 -14.38 4.86
C SER A 22 -13.99 -14.89 3.41
N CYS A 23 -13.07 -14.44 2.57
CA CYS A 23 -12.94 -14.91 1.18
C CYS A 23 -12.50 -16.38 1.12
N ARG A 24 -11.53 -16.79 1.95
CA ARG A 24 -11.07 -18.19 2.02
C ARG A 24 -12.17 -19.14 2.50
N ASN A 25 -12.97 -18.73 3.49
CA ASN A 25 -14.12 -19.50 3.96
C ASN A 25 -15.20 -19.69 2.88
N ARG A 26 -15.19 -18.86 1.83
CA ARG A 26 -16.03 -19.00 0.63
C ARG A 26 -15.35 -19.73 -0.52
N GLY A 27 -14.21 -20.36 -0.27
CA GLY A 27 -13.48 -21.16 -1.26
C GLY A 27 -12.76 -20.36 -2.34
N LYS A 28 -12.60 -19.02 -2.17
CA LYS A 28 -11.92 -18.19 -3.16
C LYS A 28 -10.41 -18.37 -3.09
N ARG A 29 -9.73 -18.28 -4.23
CA ARG A 29 -8.28 -18.18 -4.30
C ARG A 29 -7.86 -16.73 -4.01
N VAL A 30 -7.16 -16.53 -2.89
CA VAL A 30 -6.86 -15.20 -2.35
C VAL A 30 -5.37 -14.98 -2.23
N ALA A 31 -4.92 -13.80 -2.64
CA ALA A 31 -3.60 -13.27 -2.29
C ALA A 31 -3.74 -12.04 -1.40
N VAL A 32 -2.80 -11.87 -0.45
CA VAL A 32 -2.70 -10.68 0.41
C VAL A 32 -1.33 -10.05 0.22
N VAL A 33 -1.31 -8.80 -0.27
CA VAL A 33 -0.10 -8.00 -0.32
C VAL A 33 0.16 -7.41 1.07
N ALA A 34 1.25 -7.81 1.69
CA ALA A 34 1.58 -7.48 3.07
C ALA A 34 2.96 -6.82 3.19
N ASN A 35 3.02 -5.73 3.94
CA ASN A 35 4.27 -5.14 4.43
C ASN A 35 4.70 -5.82 5.75
N SER A 36 5.84 -5.37 6.30
CA SER A 36 6.29 -5.87 7.61
C SER A 36 5.28 -5.59 8.71
N LEU A 37 5.22 -6.50 9.68
CA LEU A 37 4.28 -6.42 10.81
C LEU A 37 4.50 -5.14 11.64
N GLU A 38 5.76 -4.76 11.84
CA GLU A 38 6.17 -3.57 12.61
C GLU A 38 5.73 -2.25 11.96
N SER A 39 5.48 -2.26 10.65
CA SER A 39 4.99 -1.08 9.93
C SER A 39 3.53 -0.77 10.24
N GLN A 40 2.76 -1.74 10.73
CA GLN A 40 1.35 -1.60 11.02
C GLN A 40 1.09 -0.67 12.22
N SER A 41 0.09 0.20 12.09
CA SER A 41 -0.32 1.10 13.19
C SER A 41 -0.76 0.33 14.42
N LEU A 42 -1.39 -0.84 14.23
CA LEU A 42 -1.82 -1.74 15.29
C LEU A 42 -0.64 -2.21 16.15
N TYR A 43 0.46 -2.62 15.54
CA TYR A 43 1.65 -3.13 16.23
C TYR A 43 2.24 -2.13 17.26
N LYS A 44 2.06 -0.82 16.99
CA LYS A 44 2.58 0.28 17.81
C LYS A 44 1.68 0.66 19.00
N ALA A 45 0.48 0.08 19.10
CA ALA A 45 -0.45 0.38 20.19
C ALA A 45 0.00 -0.31 21.50
N GLU A 46 0.15 0.47 22.58
CA GLU A 46 0.58 -0.08 23.88
C GLU A 46 -0.47 -1.04 24.46
N LYS A 47 -1.74 -0.69 24.36
CA LYS A 47 -2.86 -1.48 24.90
C LYS A 47 -4.12 -1.28 24.05
N ILE A 48 -4.84 -2.38 23.82
CA ILE A 48 -6.14 -2.41 23.16
C ILE A 48 -7.17 -2.86 24.17
N THR A 49 -8.10 -1.97 24.52
CA THR A 49 -9.15 -2.19 25.53
C THR A 49 -10.55 -2.05 24.95
N ASN A 50 -10.68 -1.60 23.70
CA ASN A 50 -11.93 -1.27 23.03
C ASN A 50 -12.31 -2.25 21.91
N TYR A 51 -11.71 -3.44 21.89
CA TYR A 51 -12.11 -4.52 21.00
C TYR A 51 -12.88 -5.59 21.80
N PRO A 52 -14.14 -5.89 21.48
CA PRO A 52 -14.98 -6.80 22.25
C PRO A 52 -14.34 -8.19 22.39
N GLY A 53 -14.28 -8.70 23.63
CA GLY A 53 -13.75 -10.02 23.93
C GLY A 53 -12.22 -10.13 23.94
N LEU A 54 -11.51 -9.02 23.79
CA LEU A 54 -10.05 -9.02 23.72
C LEU A 54 -9.45 -7.83 24.47
N GLU A 55 -8.43 -8.10 25.28
CA GLU A 55 -7.56 -7.10 25.91
C GLU A 55 -6.12 -7.56 25.76
N LEU A 56 -5.36 -6.93 24.84
CA LEU A 56 -3.98 -7.28 24.50
C LEU A 56 -3.16 -6.03 24.21
N THR A 57 -1.84 -6.19 24.12
CA THR A 57 -0.99 -5.19 23.46
C THR A 57 -1.25 -5.19 21.96
N GLY A 58 -0.96 -4.08 21.30
CA GLY A 58 -1.08 -4.03 19.84
C GLY A 58 -0.18 -5.03 19.13
N ARG A 59 1.01 -5.26 19.70
CA ARG A 59 1.96 -6.26 19.21
C ARG A 59 1.38 -7.67 19.28
N ASP A 60 0.92 -8.11 20.45
CA ASP A 60 0.38 -9.46 20.62
C ASP A 60 -0.85 -9.69 19.72
N PHE A 61 -1.65 -8.63 19.53
CA PHE A 61 -2.81 -8.72 18.62
C PHE A 61 -2.39 -8.80 17.16
N ALA A 62 -1.42 -8.01 16.73
CA ALA A 62 -0.90 -8.08 15.37
C ALA A 62 -0.26 -9.44 15.06
N GLU A 63 0.48 -10.01 16.01
CA GLU A 63 1.07 -11.37 15.91
C GLU A 63 -0.03 -12.44 15.75
N LYS A 64 -1.12 -12.34 16.53
CA LYS A 64 -2.28 -13.26 16.38
C LYS A 64 -2.99 -13.12 15.03
N LEU A 65 -3.14 -11.90 14.52
CA LEU A 65 -3.70 -11.68 13.19
C LEU A 65 -2.81 -12.26 12.10
N GLN A 66 -1.49 -12.12 12.23
CA GLN A 66 -0.55 -12.72 11.30
C GLN A 66 -0.63 -14.25 11.32
N GLU A 67 -0.67 -14.87 12.51
CA GLU A 67 -0.85 -16.30 12.65
C GLU A 67 -2.15 -16.80 11.98
N GLN A 68 -3.26 -16.07 12.14
CA GLN A 68 -4.51 -16.41 11.47
C GLN A 68 -4.39 -16.28 9.94
N LEU A 69 -3.70 -15.27 9.46
CA LEU A 69 -3.47 -15.06 8.04
C LEU A 69 -2.61 -16.17 7.45
N ASP A 70 -1.51 -16.54 8.12
CA ASP A 70 -0.60 -17.60 7.69
C ASP A 70 -1.31 -18.96 7.61
N ASN A 71 -2.28 -19.20 8.48
CA ASN A 71 -3.03 -20.47 8.56
C ASN A 71 -4.30 -20.50 7.71
N CYS A 72 -4.75 -19.39 7.14
CA CYS A 72 -6.02 -19.36 6.40
C CYS A 72 -5.94 -19.90 4.97
N GLY A 73 -4.74 -20.16 4.45
CA GLY A 73 -4.53 -20.66 3.09
C GLY A 73 -4.61 -19.59 2.00
N ALA A 74 -4.47 -18.31 2.37
CA ALA A 74 -4.23 -17.23 1.41
C ALA A 74 -2.74 -17.15 1.08
N ASP A 75 -2.40 -16.81 -0.17
CA ASP A 75 -1.01 -16.57 -0.56
C ASP A 75 -0.56 -15.19 -0.05
N ILE A 76 0.61 -15.12 0.58
CA ILE A 76 1.14 -13.86 1.10
C ILE A 76 2.22 -13.34 0.17
N ILE A 77 1.95 -12.19 -0.46
CA ILE A 77 2.86 -11.48 -1.34
C ILE A 77 3.55 -10.40 -0.49
N LYS A 78 4.83 -10.59 -0.19
CA LYS A 78 5.61 -9.61 0.57
C LYS A 78 5.96 -8.42 -0.32
N GLY A 79 5.64 -7.23 0.13
CA GLY A 79 5.96 -6.00 -0.56
C GLY A 79 4.83 -4.98 -0.51
N ARG A 80 4.98 -3.95 -1.32
CA ARG A 80 4.02 -2.85 -1.41
C ARG A 80 3.41 -2.81 -2.81
N ALA A 81 2.06 -2.77 -2.86
CA ALA A 81 1.36 -2.53 -4.11
C ALA A 81 1.66 -1.11 -4.62
N LEU A 82 2.09 -1.00 -5.87
CA LEU A 82 2.48 0.25 -6.52
C LEU A 82 1.36 0.83 -7.37
N SER A 83 0.58 -0.04 -8.02
CA SER A 83 -0.57 0.33 -8.85
C SER A 83 -1.57 -0.80 -8.96
N VAL A 84 -2.82 -0.43 -9.21
CA VAL A 84 -3.92 -1.31 -9.60
C VAL A 84 -4.44 -0.82 -10.94
N LEU A 85 -4.35 -1.65 -11.97
CA LEU A 85 -4.74 -1.33 -13.34
C LEU A 85 -5.92 -2.18 -13.75
N SER A 86 -6.93 -1.59 -14.38
CA SER A 86 -8.02 -2.35 -14.99
C SER A 86 -7.52 -3.00 -16.29
N LEU A 87 -7.75 -4.30 -16.41
CA LEU A 87 -7.45 -5.10 -17.60
C LEU A 87 -8.73 -5.53 -18.35
N GLY A 88 -9.82 -4.81 -18.17
CA GLY A 88 -11.14 -5.17 -18.66
C GLY A 88 -11.91 -5.96 -17.61
N ASP A 89 -11.93 -7.28 -17.72
CA ASP A 89 -12.66 -8.14 -16.77
C ASP A 89 -11.87 -8.50 -15.51
N SER A 90 -10.61 -8.14 -15.42
CA SER A 90 -9.74 -8.39 -14.28
C SER A 90 -8.94 -7.13 -13.91
N PHE A 91 -8.13 -7.24 -12.88
CA PHE A 91 -7.23 -6.20 -12.39
C PHE A 91 -5.80 -6.71 -12.34
N GLY A 92 -4.86 -5.89 -12.78
CA GLY A 92 -3.45 -6.11 -12.60
C GLY A 92 -2.92 -5.30 -11.42
N VAL A 93 -2.22 -5.96 -10.50
CA VAL A 93 -1.62 -5.31 -9.33
C VAL A 93 -0.10 -5.45 -9.41
N ALA A 94 0.59 -4.31 -9.49
CA ALA A 94 2.04 -4.27 -9.45
C ALA A 94 2.53 -4.27 -7.99
N VAL A 95 3.44 -5.20 -7.65
CA VAL A 95 4.08 -5.30 -6.34
C VAL A 95 5.59 -5.44 -6.56
N GLY A 96 6.35 -4.38 -6.26
CA GLY A 96 7.76 -4.33 -6.66
C GLY A 96 7.93 -4.50 -8.17
N ASN A 97 8.69 -5.51 -8.60
CA ASN A 97 8.90 -5.85 -10.00
C ASN A 97 7.92 -6.90 -10.55
N ASP A 98 7.05 -7.42 -9.70
CA ASP A 98 6.11 -8.48 -10.05
C ASP A 98 4.73 -7.92 -10.36
N PHE A 99 3.97 -8.69 -11.14
CA PHE A 99 2.63 -8.33 -11.56
C PHE A 99 1.68 -9.51 -11.31
N TYR A 100 0.60 -9.24 -10.58
CA TYR A 100 -0.39 -10.24 -10.18
C TYR A 100 -1.75 -9.88 -10.77
N GLU A 101 -2.49 -10.86 -11.22
CA GLU A 101 -3.82 -10.68 -11.77
C GLU A 101 -4.90 -11.17 -10.81
N ALA A 102 -6.00 -10.43 -10.68
CA ALA A 102 -7.13 -10.82 -9.85
C ALA A 102 -8.46 -10.36 -10.46
N GLY A 103 -9.52 -11.15 -10.23
CA GLY A 103 -10.86 -10.80 -10.68
C GLY A 103 -11.49 -9.65 -9.88
N ALA A 104 -11.09 -9.47 -8.61
CA ALA A 104 -11.48 -8.34 -7.76
C ALA A 104 -10.33 -7.93 -6.83
N VAL A 105 -10.37 -6.67 -6.36
CA VAL A 105 -9.36 -6.13 -5.44
C VAL A 105 -10.03 -5.53 -4.21
N ILE A 106 -9.47 -5.81 -3.01
CA ILE A 106 -9.89 -5.19 -1.75
C ILE A 106 -8.75 -4.31 -1.23
N LEU A 107 -9.02 -3.01 -1.10
CA LEU A 107 -8.07 -2.03 -0.56
C LEU A 107 -8.24 -1.96 0.97
N ALA A 108 -7.30 -2.53 1.72
CA ALA A 108 -7.25 -2.52 3.19
C ALA A 108 -6.02 -1.74 3.70
N LEU A 109 -5.86 -0.51 3.19
CA LEU A 109 -4.61 0.26 3.22
C LEU A 109 -4.29 0.90 4.58
N GLY A 110 -5.22 0.83 5.56
CA GLY A 110 -5.09 1.56 6.82
C GLY A 110 -5.25 3.08 6.63
N ILE A 111 -4.62 3.89 7.50
CA ILE A 111 -4.68 5.35 7.39
C ILE A 111 -3.74 5.80 6.27
N THR A 112 -4.32 6.28 5.18
CA THR A 112 -3.59 6.85 4.06
C THR A 112 -3.45 8.36 4.25
N ARG A 113 -2.23 8.84 4.48
CA ARG A 113 -1.95 10.28 4.54
C ARG A 113 -1.42 10.75 3.20
N GLU A 114 -2.14 11.66 2.58
CA GLU A 114 -1.73 12.30 1.33
C GLU A 114 -0.80 13.51 1.61
N ASN A 115 0.22 13.33 2.39
CA ASN A 115 1.26 14.34 2.50
C ASN A 115 2.23 14.16 1.33
N LEU A 116 1.84 14.70 0.18
CA LEU A 116 2.75 14.83 -0.95
C LEU A 116 3.70 15.99 -0.68
N TYR A 117 4.96 15.80 -1.02
CA TYR A 117 5.91 16.91 -1.01
C TYR A 117 5.64 17.83 -2.22
N PRO A 118 5.83 19.15 -2.09
CA PRO A 118 5.80 20.04 -3.25
C PRO A 118 6.70 19.48 -4.38
N GLY A 119 6.14 19.42 -5.60
CA GLY A 119 6.80 18.83 -6.77
C GLY A 119 6.71 17.32 -6.91
N GLU A 120 6.33 16.57 -5.84
CA GLU A 120 6.28 15.10 -5.87
C GLU A 120 5.39 14.58 -7.00
N SER A 121 4.17 15.12 -7.15
CA SER A 121 3.24 14.70 -8.19
C SER A 121 3.66 15.17 -9.59
N GLU A 122 4.24 16.36 -9.67
CA GLU A 122 4.67 16.95 -10.94
C GLU A 122 5.78 16.13 -11.58
N PHE A 123 6.75 15.70 -10.78
CA PHE A 123 7.93 14.98 -11.27
C PHE A 123 7.85 13.46 -11.18
N LEU A 124 6.68 12.88 -10.81
CA LEU A 124 6.51 11.44 -10.81
C LEU A 124 6.74 10.85 -12.21
N GLY A 125 7.61 9.83 -12.30
CA GLY A 125 8.09 9.25 -13.56
C GLY A 125 9.07 10.14 -14.34
N ARG A 126 9.33 11.36 -13.82
CA ARG A 126 10.32 12.29 -14.40
C ARG A 126 11.42 12.65 -13.40
N GLY A 127 11.85 11.67 -12.62
CA GLY A 127 12.86 11.80 -11.58
C GLY A 127 12.34 11.55 -10.18
N VAL A 128 11.04 11.55 -9.93
CA VAL A 128 10.44 11.02 -8.70
C VAL A 128 10.00 9.58 -8.92
N SER A 129 10.36 8.69 -8.01
CA SER A 129 9.94 7.29 -8.01
C SER A 129 9.60 6.82 -6.59
N TYR A 130 8.73 5.81 -6.50
CA TYR A 130 8.37 5.13 -5.24
C TYR A 130 8.97 3.73 -5.11
N CYS A 131 9.79 3.31 -6.09
CA CYS A 131 10.40 1.99 -6.14
C CYS A 131 11.86 2.10 -6.62
N ALA A 132 12.81 1.97 -5.70
CA ALA A 132 14.22 2.06 -6.06
C ALA A 132 14.69 0.87 -6.91
N THR A 133 14.22 -0.34 -6.61
CA THR A 133 14.57 -1.55 -7.37
C THR A 133 13.96 -1.54 -8.78
N CYS A 134 12.80 -0.89 -8.99
CA CYS A 134 12.18 -0.78 -10.31
C CYS A 134 12.92 0.21 -11.21
N ASP A 135 13.20 1.40 -10.70
CA ASP A 135 13.67 2.55 -11.50
C ASP A 135 15.14 2.90 -11.28
N GLY A 136 15.79 2.34 -10.26
CA GLY A 136 17.14 2.73 -9.85
C GLY A 136 18.16 2.60 -10.98
N MET A 137 18.04 1.57 -11.83
CA MET A 137 18.93 1.34 -12.97
C MET A 137 18.90 2.48 -14.01
N LEU A 138 17.79 3.23 -14.10
CA LEU A 138 17.68 4.41 -14.98
C LEU A 138 18.63 5.55 -14.53
N TYR A 139 19.04 5.50 -13.26
CA TYR A 139 19.89 6.52 -12.62
C TYR A 139 21.30 6.00 -12.30
N LYS A 140 21.74 4.93 -12.96
CA LYS A 140 23.10 4.39 -12.83
C LYS A 140 24.16 5.49 -13.07
N GLY A 141 25.10 5.64 -12.14
CA GLY A 141 26.13 6.65 -12.17
C GLY A 141 25.66 8.09 -11.91
N LYS A 142 24.39 8.29 -11.52
CA LYS A 142 23.79 9.59 -11.22
C LYS A 142 23.78 9.85 -9.71
N LYS A 143 23.55 11.10 -9.34
CA LYS A 143 23.33 11.52 -7.94
C LYS A 143 21.84 11.49 -7.63
N VAL A 144 21.47 10.74 -6.60
CA VAL A 144 20.06 10.56 -6.24
C VAL A 144 19.82 10.83 -4.76
N ALA A 145 18.58 11.14 -4.42
CA ALA A 145 18.13 11.24 -3.03
C ALA A 145 17.11 10.11 -2.73
N LEU A 146 17.13 9.62 -1.48
CA LEU A 146 16.10 8.71 -0.98
C LEU A 146 15.51 9.29 0.32
N ILE A 147 14.19 9.44 0.34
CA ILE A 147 13.40 9.88 1.49
C ILE A 147 12.64 8.67 2.03
N GLY A 148 12.95 8.23 3.25
CA GLY A 148 12.30 7.09 3.89
C GLY A 148 13.09 6.54 5.05
N SER A 149 12.38 5.93 6.02
CA SER A 149 12.95 5.37 7.26
C SER A 149 12.63 3.89 7.49
N SER A 150 11.84 3.27 6.62
CA SER A 150 11.47 1.85 6.72
C SER A 150 12.66 0.92 6.50
N ALA A 151 12.53 -0.35 6.87
CA ALA A 151 13.53 -1.37 6.54
C ALA A 151 13.75 -1.47 5.03
N GLU A 152 12.67 -1.38 4.23
CA GLU A 152 12.72 -1.31 2.77
C GLU A 152 13.59 -0.12 2.30
N ALA A 153 13.38 1.07 2.86
CA ALA A 153 14.18 2.25 2.51
C ALA A 153 15.68 2.05 2.78
N VAL A 154 16.04 1.33 3.84
CA VAL A 154 17.45 1.02 4.16
C VAL A 154 18.05 0.06 3.15
N GLU A 155 17.31 -0.96 2.72
CA GLU A 155 17.72 -1.90 1.68
C GLU A 155 17.85 -1.19 0.33
N ASP A 156 16.89 -0.36 -0.03
CA ASP A 156 16.90 0.47 -1.23
C ASP A 156 18.10 1.42 -1.29
N VAL A 157 18.48 2.01 -0.16
CA VAL A 157 19.73 2.83 -0.08
C VAL A 157 20.97 2.00 -0.37
N ARG A 158 21.04 0.76 0.12
CA ARG A 158 22.17 -0.14 -0.16
C ARG A 158 22.25 -0.45 -1.66
N PHE A 159 21.13 -0.84 -2.25
CA PHE A 159 21.04 -1.11 -3.69
C PHE A 159 21.42 0.12 -4.53
N LEU A 160 20.89 1.30 -4.22
CA LEU A 160 21.21 2.52 -4.97
C LEU A 160 22.68 2.90 -4.84
N ARG A 161 23.33 2.69 -3.69
CA ARG A 161 24.76 2.93 -3.50
C ARG A 161 25.67 2.06 -4.35
N GLU A 162 25.20 0.89 -4.78
CA GLU A 162 25.96 0.01 -5.69
C GLU A 162 25.96 0.51 -7.14
N ILE A 163 24.92 1.27 -7.53
CA ILE A 163 24.70 1.65 -8.93
C ILE A 163 24.84 3.16 -9.19
N CYS A 164 24.54 4.01 -8.20
CA CYS A 164 24.58 5.47 -8.34
C CYS A 164 25.94 6.04 -7.90
N SER A 165 26.29 7.23 -8.39
CA SER A 165 27.53 7.91 -8.00
C SER A 165 27.48 8.47 -6.58
N GLU A 166 26.28 8.91 -6.14
CA GLU A 166 26.04 9.44 -4.80
C GLU A 166 24.57 9.21 -4.40
N VAL A 167 24.34 8.81 -3.13
CA VAL A 167 23.01 8.63 -2.58
C VAL A 167 22.85 9.43 -1.30
N LEU A 168 22.00 10.44 -1.35
CA LEU A 168 21.60 11.24 -0.19
C LEU A 168 20.42 10.56 0.50
N HIS A 169 20.59 10.11 1.74
CA HIS A 169 19.54 9.43 2.50
C HIS A 169 18.94 10.35 3.56
N PHE A 170 17.61 10.51 3.53
CA PHE A 170 16.84 11.33 4.47
C PHE A 170 15.86 10.44 5.26
N PRO A 171 16.30 9.81 6.37
CA PRO A 171 15.46 8.91 7.17
C PRO A 171 14.53 9.66 8.13
N LYS A 172 14.75 10.95 8.38
CA LYS A 172 13.96 11.73 9.33
C LYS A 172 12.94 12.60 8.61
N PRO A 173 11.69 12.72 9.14
CA PRO A 173 10.71 13.66 8.61
C PRO A 173 11.23 15.10 8.67
N GLN A 174 11.16 15.79 7.55
CA GLN A 174 11.44 17.23 7.44
C GLN A 174 10.67 17.82 6.25
N ARG A 175 10.80 19.11 6.04
CA ARG A 175 10.23 19.76 4.86
C ARG A 175 11.06 19.39 3.63
N PHE A 176 10.41 18.85 2.61
CA PHE A 176 11.00 18.61 1.31
C PHE A 176 10.25 19.39 0.24
N GLU A 177 10.98 19.84 -0.78
CA GLU A 177 10.46 20.45 -1.99
C GLU A 177 11.31 19.96 -3.16
N ILE A 178 10.65 19.42 -4.20
CA ILE A 178 11.28 18.85 -5.38
C ILE A 178 11.05 19.81 -6.53
N SER A 179 12.11 20.16 -7.26
CA SER A 179 12.05 21.11 -8.35
C SER A 179 12.98 20.74 -9.51
N GLY A 180 12.67 21.30 -10.68
CA GLY A 180 13.42 21.09 -11.90
C GLY A 180 12.72 21.70 -13.11
N GLY A 181 13.24 21.45 -14.29
CA GLY A 181 12.60 21.79 -15.55
C GLY A 181 11.73 20.65 -16.08
N MET A 182 12.21 19.93 -17.09
CA MET A 182 11.49 18.76 -17.64
C MET A 182 11.55 17.53 -16.73
N LYS A 183 12.53 17.44 -15.85
CA LYS A 183 12.77 16.38 -14.87
C LYS A 183 13.27 16.96 -13.57
N VAL A 184 13.40 16.11 -12.55
CA VAL A 184 14.02 16.50 -11.27
C VAL A 184 15.44 16.99 -11.51
N GLU A 185 15.77 18.11 -10.87
CA GLU A 185 17.12 18.69 -10.85
C GLU A 185 17.59 19.02 -9.43
N ARG A 186 16.63 19.23 -8.50
CA ARG A 186 16.92 19.67 -7.14
C ARG A 186 15.96 19.11 -6.13
N LEU A 187 16.50 18.84 -4.94
CA LEU A 187 15.76 18.53 -3.73
C LEU A 187 16.15 19.55 -2.65
N LYS A 188 15.19 20.32 -2.18
CA LYS A 188 15.34 21.14 -0.98
C LYS A 188 14.90 20.32 0.24
N ALA A 189 15.78 20.21 1.22
CA ALA A 189 15.57 19.48 2.47
C ALA A 189 15.78 20.43 3.66
N GLY A 190 14.71 20.92 4.26
CA GLY A 190 14.75 21.98 5.26
C GLY A 190 15.22 23.31 4.65
N GLN A 191 16.41 23.77 5.01
CA GLN A 191 17.03 24.99 4.47
C GLN A 191 18.13 24.70 3.44
N GLU A 192 18.52 23.45 3.27
CA GLU A 192 19.59 23.04 2.35
C GLU A 192 19.01 22.60 1.00
N GLU A 193 19.74 22.88 -0.06
CA GLU A 193 19.36 22.49 -1.42
C GLU A 193 20.45 21.60 -2.02
N TYR A 194 20.01 20.51 -2.64
CA TYR A 194 20.86 19.48 -3.23
C TYR A 194 20.53 19.31 -4.71
N ALA A 195 21.54 19.39 -5.57
CA ALA A 195 21.40 18.99 -6.95
C ALA A 195 21.30 17.46 -7.01
N VAL A 196 20.23 16.93 -7.61
CA VAL A 196 19.96 15.47 -7.74
C VAL A 196 19.29 15.17 -9.07
N ASP A 197 19.56 14.01 -9.63
CA ASP A 197 18.93 13.55 -10.87
C ASP A 197 17.60 12.82 -10.60
N ALA A 198 17.42 12.30 -9.37
CA ALA A 198 16.19 11.64 -8.96
C ALA A 198 15.96 11.72 -7.43
N VAL A 199 14.70 11.58 -7.04
CA VAL A 199 14.24 11.46 -5.65
C VAL A 199 13.40 10.21 -5.52
N PHE A 200 13.89 9.23 -4.78
CA PHE A 200 13.14 8.04 -4.39
C PHE A 200 12.42 8.31 -3.08
N ILE A 201 11.12 8.09 -3.05
CA ILE A 201 10.27 8.37 -1.88
C ILE A 201 9.68 7.07 -1.39
N ILE A 202 10.31 6.47 -0.39
CA ILE A 202 9.91 5.18 0.18
C ILE A 202 9.10 5.44 1.44
N LYS A 203 7.78 5.53 1.25
CA LYS A 203 6.79 5.73 2.33
C LYS A 203 6.16 4.40 2.69
N ASP A 204 5.67 4.27 3.91
CA ASP A 204 4.95 3.08 4.39
C ASP A 204 3.62 2.85 3.63
N SER A 205 3.08 3.88 2.97
CA SER A 205 1.87 3.78 2.13
C SER A 205 1.98 4.68 0.90
N ILE A 206 1.51 4.19 -0.23
CA ILE A 206 1.32 4.98 -1.46
C ILE A 206 0.01 5.77 -1.33
N SER A 207 -0.02 6.97 -1.92
CA SER A 207 -1.27 7.74 -2.03
C SER A 207 -2.32 6.92 -2.78
N VAL A 208 -3.54 6.86 -2.23
CA VAL A 208 -4.66 6.14 -2.82
C VAL A 208 -4.95 6.58 -4.26
N SER A 209 -4.81 7.88 -4.55
CA SER A 209 -5.01 8.44 -5.88
C SER A 209 -4.04 7.93 -6.94
N LYS A 210 -2.91 7.39 -6.51
CA LYS A 210 -1.88 6.83 -7.39
C LYS A 210 -1.93 5.32 -7.47
N LEU A 211 -2.58 4.70 -6.48
CA LEU A 211 -2.72 3.26 -6.45
C LEU A 211 -3.75 2.77 -7.50
N ALA A 212 -4.89 3.46 -7.62
CA ALA A 212 -5.93 3.13 -8.60
C ALA A 212 -6.48 4.43 -9.21
N ASP A 213 -6.29 4.62 -10.51
CA ASP A 213 -6.79 5.79 -11.22
C ASP A 213 -8.32 5.77 -11.31
N GLY A 214 -8.95 6.94 -11.16
CA GLY A 214 -10.41 7.08 -11.18
C GLY A 214 -11.11 6.70 -9.87
N LEU A 215 -10.39 6.35 -8.80
CA LEU A 215 -10.97 6.04 -7.50
C LEU A 215 -11.50 7.29 -6.82
N GLU A 216 -12.81 7.36 -6.59
CA GLU A 216 -13.44 8.48 -5.89
C GLU A 216 -13.10 8.48 -4.40
N ARG A 217 -12.87 9.68 -3.87
CA ARG A 217 -12.47 9.91 -2.49
C ARG A 217 -12.84 11.31 -2.04
N ASP A 218 -12.89 11.50 -0.74
CA ASP A 218 -13.01 12.80 -0.11
C ASP A 218 -11.85 13.06 0.88
N LYS A 219 -11.96 14.11 1.68
CA LYS A 219 -11.00 14.44 2.74
C LYS A 219 -10.87 13.40 3.86
N ASN A 220 -11.80 12.47 3.95
CA ASN A 220 -11.84 11.43 4.99
C ASN A 220 -11.24 10.11 4.50
N GLY A 221 -11.32 9.80 3.20
CA GLY A 221 -10.83 8.55 2.64
C GLY A 221 -11.47 8.17 1.31
N ILE A 222 -11.37 6.89 0.98
CA ILE A 222 -12.00 6.29 -0.20
C ILE A 222 -13.51 6.27 0.00
N LEU A 223 -14.26 6.77 -0.99
CA LEU A 223 -15.72 6.70 -0.97
C LEU A 223 -16.17 5.28 -1.27
N VAL A 224 -16.99 4.74 -0.38
CA VAL A 224 -17.59 3.42 -0.51
C VAL A 224 -19.08 3.47 -0.18
N ASP A 225 -19.84 2.55 -0.76
CA ASP A 225 -21.21 2.31 -0.39
C ASP A 225 -21.32 1.38 0.83
N ARG A 226 -22.54 0.95 1.17
CA ARG A 226 -22.77 0.02 2.30
C ARG A 226 -22.21 -1.39 2.07
N SER A 227 -21.95 -1.75 0.85
CA SER A 227 -21.32 -3.02 0.46
C SER A 227 -19.79 -2.92 0.38
N MET A 228 -19.23 -1.79 0.80
CA MET A 228 -17.81 -1.46 0.68
C MET A 228 -17.32 -1.39 -0.77
N ALA A 229 -18.21 -1.28 -1.76
CA ALA A 229 -17.86 -1.06 -3.16
C ALA A 229 -17.42 0.38 -3.37
N THR A 230 -16.35 0.56 -4.16
CA THR A 230 -15.83 1.87 -4.57
C THR A 230 -16.52 2.35 -5.85
N SER A 231 -16.10 3.51 -6.37
CA SER A 231 -16.53 4.01 -7.68
C SER A 231 -16.11 3.11 -8.86
N ILE A 232 -15.16 2.21 -8.64
CA ILE A 232 -14.65 1.29 -9.68
C ILE A 232 -15.24 -0.10 -9.43
N PRO A 233 -16.12 -0.63 -10.32
CA PRO A 233 -16.70 -1.96 -10.17
C PRO A 233 -15.62 -3.04 -10.06
N GLY A 234 -15.70 -3.88 -9.02
CA GLY A 234 -14.71 -4.91 -8.72
C GLY A 234 -13.57 -4.46 -7.81
N ILE A 235 -13.50 -3.17 -7.46
CA ILE A 235 -12.62 -2.67 -6.40
C ILE A 235 -13.47 -2.31 -5.18
N PHE A 236 -13.07 -2.86 -4.03
CA PHE A 236 -13.66 -2.63 -2.71
C PHE A 236 -12.65 -1.99 -1.79
N ALA A 237 -13.10 -1.28 -0.74
CA ALA A 237 -12.19 -0.73 0.25
C ALA A 237 -12.74 -0.92 1.66
N ALA A 238 -11.85 -1.14 2.65
CA ALA A 238 -12.24 -1.44 4.01
C ALA A 238 -11.22 -0.93 5.04
N GLY A 239 -11.70 -0.60 6.22
CA GLY A 239 -10.90 -0.14 7.34
C GLY A 239 -10.65 1.36 7.32
N ASP A 240 -9.51 1.78 7.87
CA ASP A 240 -9.25 3.20 8.09
C ASP A 240 -9.10 4.02 6.79
N CYS A 241 -8.81 3.36 5.68
CA CYS A 241 -8.73 4.02 4.37
C CYS A 241 -10.10 4.51 3.85
N THR A 242 -11.22 4.04 4.42
CA THR A 242 -12.58 4.53 4.12
C THR A 242 -13.02 5.70 5.02
N GLY A 243 -12.17 6.10 5.96
CA GLY A 243 -12.43 7.23 6.85
C GLY A 243 -12.78 6.83 8.28
N LYS A 244 -13.14 7.85 9.07
CA LYS A 244 -13.50 7.71 10.50
C LYS A 244 -14.80 6.92 10.71
N PRO A 245 -14.97 6.31 11.92
CA PRO A 245 -14.04 6.29 13.05
C PRO A 245 -12.90 5.28 12.84
N TYR A 246 -11.69 5.62 13.27
CA TYR A 246 -10.52 4.74 13.20
C TYR A 246 -10.56 3.74 14.36
N GLN A 247 -11.31 2.66 14.19
CA GLN A 247 -11.60 1.66 15.21
C GLN A 247 -11.37 0.25 14.66
N LEU A 248 -10.74 -0.60 15.46
CA LEU A 248 -10.44 -1.99 15.06
C LEU A 248 -11.70 -2.78 14.74
N ALA A 249 -12.77 -2.61 15.52
CA ALA A 249 -14.04 -3.30 15.28
C ALA A 249 -14.71 -2.88 13.97
N LYS A 250 -14.66 -1.55 13.64
CA LYS A 250 -15.12 -1.04 12.34
C LYS A 250 -14.30 -1.67 11.21
N ALA A 251 -12.97 -1.62 11.32
CA ALA A 251 -12.08 -2.12 10.29
C ALA A 251 -12.27 -3.64 10.05
N ALA A 252 -12.43 -4.44 11.09
CA ALA A 252 -12.75 -5.86 10.99
C ALA A 252 -14.10 -6.10 10.30
N GLY A 253 -15.15 -5.36 10.70
CA GLY A 253 -16.49 -5.46 10.12
C GLY A 253 -16.51 -5.07 8.64
N GLU A 254 -15.89 -3.96 8.28
CA GLU A 254 -15.78 -3.54 6.88
C GLU A 254 -14.98 -4.53 6.03
N GLY A 255 -13.88 -5.09 6.55
CA GLY A 255 -13.13 -6.15 5.89
C GLY A 255 -13.99 -7.37 5.55
N ASN A 256 -14.84 -7.80 6.50
CA ASN A 256 -15.80 -8.88 6.26
C ASN A 256 -16.82 -8.50 5.19
N ILE A 257 -17.42 -7.29 5.26
CA ILE A 257 -18.41 -6.84 4.27
C ILE A 257 -17.79 -6.77 2.88
N ALA A 258 -16.61 -6.15 2.75
CA ALA A 258 -15.89 -6.06 1.48
C ALA A 258 -15.61 -7.44 0.86
N ALA A 259 -15.21 -8.40 1.70
CA ALA A 259 -14.97 -9.78 1.27
C ALA A 259 -16.23 -10.46 0.71
N LEU A 260 -17.36 -10.33 1.44
CA LEU A 260 -18.64 -10.92 0.99
C LEU A 260 -19.08 -10.32 -0.33
N SER A 261 -18.96 -9.00 -0.48
CA SER A 261 -19.30 -8.28 -1.70
C SER A 261 -18.37 -8.62 -2.87
N ALA A 262 -17.07 -8.75 -2.61
CA ALA A 262 -16.11 -9.17 -3.63
C ALA A 262 -16.36 -10.61 -4.09
N CYS A 263 -16.67 -11.53 -3.17
CA CYS A 263 -17.06 -12.90 -3.53
C CYS A 263 -18.31 -12.93 -4.41
N GLU A 264 -19.34 -12.17 -4.03
CA GLU A 264 -20.58 -12.07 -4.83
C GLU A 264 -20.32 -11.49 -6.23
N TYR A 265 -19.43 -10.48 -6.31
CA TYR A 265 -19.04 -9.90 -7.59
C TYR A 265 -18.35 -10.92 -8.51
N ILE A 266 -17.44 -11.74 -7.98
CA ILE A 266 -16.78 -12.83 -8.71
C ILE A 266 -17.79 -13.90 -9.14
N ASP A 267 -18.67 -14.33 -8.24
CA ASP A 267 -19.67 -15.36 -8.53
C ASP A 267 -20.64 -14.94 -9.66
N LYS A 268 -21.01 -13.65 -9.71
CA LYS A 268 -21.85 -13.09 -10.80
C LYS A 268 -21.15 -13.03 -12.15
N LYS A 269 -19.82 -12.95 -12.17
CA LYS A 269 -19.04 -12.96 -13.43
C LYS A 269 -18.90 -14.37 -14.02
N GLY A 270 -19.18 -15.42 -13.25
CA GLY A 270 -19.03 -16.79 -13.70
C GLY A 270 -17.57 -17.24 -13.85
N VAL A 271 -16.68 -16.58 -13.10
CA VAL A 271 -15.25 -16.87 -13.03
C VAL A 271 -14.94 -17.70 -11.80
#